data_acd9fb207e7e0a6ae535f1f55c53ca9c
#
_entry.id   acd9fb207e7e0a6ae535f1f55c53ca9c
#
_cell.length_a   1.000
_cell.length_b   1.000
_cell.length_c   1.000
_cell.angle_alpha   90.00
_cell.angle_beta   90.00
_cell.angle_gamma   90.00
#
_symmetry.space_group_name_H-M   'P 1'
#
loop_
_entity.id
_entity.type
_entity.pdbx_description
1 polymer ?
#
loop_
_entity_poly.entity_id
_entity_poly.type
_entity_poly.pdbx_seq_one_letter_code
_entity_poly.pdbx_strand_id
1 'polypeptide(L)'
;MKKLAVLCLCVLSFSACKVNINQQSDSNAISKPNIIVVYLDDLGYGDVSAYGATELITPNFDRIAKNGIRFTNGYASSPTCTPSRYALLSGQYPFRKQKAKILKGNAPLLFDIDKQTLPSMLHDAGYFTGVIGKWHLGLGNEAMDWNGEISPGPRAIGFDYSYIMASTNDRVPSVYVQNEAVVNLDPNDPIAVSYKKNFEGQVTGKTHPELLKMHPSHGHNKTIHNGISRIGYMKGGNSARFIDEDMSDDFLKETLAFVDTHKDEPFFLFYSLHQPHVPRVPHPRFAGTSGLGPRGDVILEADWAVGQLLDKLKALNLDKNTIIVFSSDNGPVLDDGYHDDAVEKNGDHTPKGGLRGGKYSLFEAGSHVPFMVSWPDTVKPGVSDALVCQMDLLASFAGMLNQPLELTDSENILDALLGKSNQGRESLILGQNGLTTYRKGNWAFIPPHKGWKLNKQVNIETGRDKNMQLFDLSADRGQLKNVAKDHPELIETFSAEIEAIVNKK
;
A
#
# COMPACT_ATOMS: atom_id res chain seq x y z
N MET A 1 -48.87 63.93 -70.25
CA MET A 1 -48.87 62.46 -70.09
C MET A 1 -47.67 62.06 -69.34
N LYS A 2 -47.81 61.94 -68.00
CA LYS A 2 -46.73 61.40 -67.12
C LYS A 2 -47.40 60.52 -66.16
N LYS A 3 -47.12 59.19 -66.19
CA LYS A 3 -47.64 58.23 -65.31
C LYS A 3 -46.83 58.24 -64.00
N LEU A 4 -47.53 58.41 -62.90
CA LEU A 4 -47.01 58.37 -61.56
C LEU A 4 -47.03 56.92 -61.12
N ALA A 5 -45.92 56.36 -60.78
CA ALA A 5 -45.84 55.02 -60.15
C ALA A 5 -45.78 55.17 -58.64
N VAL A 6 -46.74 54.62 -57.97
CA VAL A 6 -46.79 54.54 -56.50
C VAL A 6 -46.07 53.25 -56.06
N LEU A 7 -45.03 53.40 -55.23
CA LEU A 7 -44.23 52.37 -54.65
C LEU A 7 -44.82 52.04 -53.26
N CYS A 8 -45.45 50.84 -53.10
CA CYS A 8 -45.89 50.31 -51.80
C CYS A 8 -44.71 49.68 -51.09
N LEU A 9 -44.36 50.26 -49.94
CA LEU A 9 -43.35 49.69 -49.01
C LEU A 9 -44.05 48.72 -48.03
N CYS A 10 -43.87 47.45 -48.21
CA CYS A 10 -44.29 46.45 -47.18
C CYS A 10 -43.21 46.37 -46.11
N VAL A 11 -43.54 46.83 -44.92
CA VAL A 11 -42.76 46.66 -43.70
C VAL A 11 -43.04 45.25 -43.15
N LEU A 12 -42.12 44.34 -43.31
CA LEU A 12 -42.15 43.00 -42.67
C LEU A 12 -41.63 43.16 -41.25
N SER A 13 -42.55 43.04 -40.24
CA SER A 13 -42.20 42.94 -38.84
C SER A 13 -41.68 41.55 -38.50
N PHE A 14 -40.40 41.39 -38.29
CA PHE A 14 -39.80 40.20 -37.73
C PHE A 14 -40.05 40.18 -36.21
N SER A 15 -41.01 39.40 -35.75
CA SER A 15 -41.14 38.98 -34.35
C SER A 15 -40.04 38.00 -34.01
N ALA A 16 -38.98 38.46 -33.32
CA ALA A 16 -37.95 37.59 -32.75
C ALA A 16 -38.54 36.82 -31.55
N CYS A 17 -38.93 35.58 -31.77
CA CYS A 17 -39.14 34.62 -30.66
C CYS A 17 -37.80 34.42 -29.94
N LYS A 18 -37.65 35.01 -28.74
CA LYS A 18 -36.60 34.59 -27.79
C LYS A 18 -36.93 33.20 -27.30
N VAL A 19 -36.27 32.20 -27.90
CA VAL A 19 -36.20 30.85 -27.27
C VAL A 19 -35.33 30.99 -26.02
N ASN A 20 -35.94 31.04 -24.87
CA ASN A 20 -35.27 30.80 -23.58
C ASN A 20 -34.82 29.34 -23.56
N ILE A 21 -33.59 29.07 -23.95
CA ILE A 21 -32.91 27.81 -23.61
C ILE A 21 -32.64 27.89 -22.12
N ASN A 22 -33.56 27.40 -21.30
CA ASN A 22 -33.25 27.01 -19.96
C ASN A 22 -32.21 25.89 -20.10
N GLN A 23 -30.93 26.21 -19.95
CA GLN A 23 -29.93 25.25 -19.56
C GLN A 23 -30.32 24.78 -18.14
N GLN A 24 -31.18 23.78 -18.08
CA GLN A 24 -31.25 22.91 -16.93
C GLN A 24 -29.84 22.26 -16.87
N SER A 25 -28.99 22.81 -16.02
CA SER A 25 -27.78 22.12 -15.61
C SER A 25 -28.24 20.78 -15.06
N ASP A 26 -27.89 19.70 -15.74
CA ASP A 26 -28.01 18.36 -15.20
C ASP A 26 -27.29 18.32 -13.86
N SER A 27 -28.04 18.54 -12.78
CA SER A 27 -27.57 18.48 -11.39
C SER A 27 -27.36 17.02 -10.92
N ASN A 28 -27.17 16.10 -11.85
CA ASN A 28 -26.79 14.70 -11.61
C ASN A 28 -25.38 14.38 -12.07
N ALA A 29 -24.46 15.35 -12.11
CA ALA A 29 -23.07 15.01 -12.08
C ALA A 29 -22.80 14.37 -10.70
N ILE A 30 -22.71 13.05 -10.63
CA ILE A 30 -22.26 12.31 -9.43
C ILE A 30 -20.93 13.00 -9.06
N SER A 31 -20.90 13.67 -7.89
CA SER A 31 -19.66 14.29 -7.42
C SER A 31 -18.62 13.18 -7.33
N LYS A 32 -17.42 13.41 -7.91
CA LYS A 32 -16.32 12.44 -7.83
C LYS A 32 -16.12 12.04 -6.37
N PRO A 33 -16.12 10.74 -6.02
CA PRO A 33 -15.89 10.34 -4.64
C PRO A 33 -14.44 10.62 -4.25
N ASN A 34 -14.19 10.94 -2.99
CA ASN A 34 -12.85 10.86 -2.44
C ASN A 34 -12.36 9.42 -2.47
N ILE A 35 -11.06 9.22 -2.57
CA ILE A 35 -10.44 7.90 -2.59
C ILE A 35 -9.37 7.87 -1.51
N ILE A 36 -9.48 6.91 -0.59
CA ILE A 36 -8.47 6.67 0.45
C ILE A 36 -8.01 5.23 0.36
N VAL A 37 -6.70 5.03 0.23
CA VAL A 37 -6.07 3.72 0.38
C VAL A 37 -5.42 3.67 1.75
N VAL A 38 -5.99 2.90 2.67
CA VAL A 38 -5.41 2.58 3.98
C VAL A 38 -4.54 1.36 3.81
N TYR A 39 -3.23 1.55 3.92
CA TYR A 39 -2.25 0.54 3.54
C TYR A 39 -1.29 0.26 4.68
N LEU A 40 -1.35 -0.98 5.21
CA LEU A 40 -0.54 -1.42 6.33
C LEU A 40 0.75 -2.11 5.85
N ASP A 41 1.64 -2.39 6.79
CA ASP A 41 2.96 -2.96 6.57
C ASP A 41 3.13 -4.23 7.41
N ASP A 42 3.28 -5.39 6.75
CA ASP A 42 3.38 -6.71 7.39
C ASP A 42 2.11 -7.19 8.13
N LEU A 43 0.93 -6.64 7.83
CA LEU A 43 -0.33 -7.11 8.44
C LEU A 43 -0.80 -8.40 7.76
N GLY A 44 -0.96 -9.44 8.55
CA GLY A 44 -1.41 -10.73 8.06
C GLY A 44 -2.91 -10.84 7.84
N TYR A 45 -3.31 -11.83 7.02
CA TYR A 45 -4.72 -12.14 6.78
C TYR A 45 -5.49 -12.44 8.08
N GLY A 46 -4.85 -13.12 9.03
CA GLY A 46 -5.43 -13.49 10.32
C GLY A 46 -5.25 -12.44 11.43
N ASP A 47 -4.72 -11.26 11.14
CA ASP A 47 -4.55 -10.19 12.13
C ASP A 47 -5.80 -9.30 12.29
N VAL A 48 -6.81 -9.48 11.44
CA VAL A 48 -8.02 -8.63 11.41
C VAL A 48 -9.23 -9.45 11.84
N SER A 49 -10.02 -8.93 12.79
CA SER A 49 -11.18 -9.66 13.33
C SER A 49 -12.25 -9.96 12.27
N ALA A 50 -12.44 -9.10 11.28
CA ALA A 50 -13.31 -9.37 10.14
C ALA A 50 -12.84 -10.59 9.30
N TYR A 51 -11.58 -11.00 9.40
CA TYR A 51 -11.01 -12.19 8.75
C TYR A 51 -10.84 -13.40 9.68
N GLY A 52 -11.40 -13.31 10.89
CA GLY A 52 -11.48 -14.42 11.84
C GLY A 52 -10.43 -14.40 12.97
N ALA A 53 -9.74 -13.29 13.18
CA ALA A 53 -8.96 -13.12 14.40
C ALA A 53 -9.89 -13.13 15.64
N THR A 54 -9.55 -13.93 16.62
CA THR A 54 -10.30 -14.05 17.90
C THR A 54 -9.54 -13.45 19.08
N GLU A 55 -8.22 -13.53 19.03
CA GLU A 55 -7.33 -13.01 20.09
C GLU A 55 -7.01 -11.51 19.91
N LEU A 56 -7.21 -10.99 18.71
CA LEU A 56 -6.97 -9.59 18.35
C LEU A 56 -8.23 -9.00 17.74
N ILE A 57 -8.86 -8.09 18.47
CA ILE A 57 -10.12 -7.45 18.04
C ILE A 57 -9.83 -6.08 17.46
N THR A 58 -10.16 -5.88 16.19
CA THR A 58 -9.89 -4.68 15.40
C THR A 58 -11.20 -3.99 14.96
N PRO A 59 -11.92 -3.35 15.90
CA PRO A 59 -13.29 -2.88 15.65
C PRO A 59 -13.38 -1.81 14.57
N ASN A 60 -12.34 -1.01 14.35
CA ASN A 60 -12.35 0.04 13.35
C ASN A 60 -12.04 -0.49 11.95
N PHE A 61 -11.13 -1.47 11.81
CA PHE A 61 -10.98 -2.21 10.55
C PHE A 61 -12.27 -2.93 10.19
N ASP A 62 -12.97 -3.49 11.19
CA ASP A 62 -14.28 -4.13 11.00
C ASP A 62 -15.37 -3.17 10.52
N ARG A 63 -15.28 -1.86 10.86
CA ARG A 63 -16.20 -0.83 10.31
C ARG A 63 -16.10 -0.75 8.80
N ILE A 64 -14.88 -0.87 8.23
CA ILE A 64 -14.68 -0.88 6.78
C ILE A 64 -15.34 -2.12 6.17
N ALA A 65 -15.13 -3.31 6.77
CA ALA A 65 -15.75 -4.55 6.32
C ALA A 65 -17.29 -4.50 6.39
N LYS A 66 -17.84 -3.94 7.47
CA LYS A 66 -19.29 -3.84 7.69
C LYS A 66 -19.98 -2.87 6.74
N ASN A 67 -19.25 -1.92 6.17
CA ASN A 67 -19.76 -0.91 5.24
C ASN A 67 -19.30 -1.13 3.80
N GLY A 68 -18.83 -2.34 3.45
CA GLY A 68 -18.26 -2.62 2.15
C GLY A 68 -18.12 -4.10 1.83
N ILE A 69 -17.28 -4.41 0.86
CA ILE A 69 -16.94 -5.78 0.45
C ILE A 69 -15.64 -6.22 1.12
N ARG A 70 -15.67 -7.40 1.73
CA ARG A 70 -14.50 -8.12 2.21
C ARG A 70 -14.15 -9.22 1.22
N PHE A 71 -12.94 -9.17 0.66
CA PHE A 71 -12.47 -10.16 -0.31
C PHE A 71 -11.76 -11.31 0.40
N THR A 72 -12.14 -12.55 0.06
CA THR A 72 -11.46 -13.75 0.55
C THR A 72 -10.24 -14.14 -0.26
N ASN A 73 -10.09 -13.58 -1.46
CA ASN A 73 -8.96 -13.77 -2.38
C ASN A 73 -8.32 -12.42 -2.75
N GLY A 74 -7.89 -11.65 -1.74
CA GLY A 74 -7.21 -10.37 -1.90
C GLY A 74 -5.69 -10.50 -1.81
N TYR A 75 -4.97 -9.87 -2.77
CA TYR A 75 -3.52 -10.07 -2.89
C TYR A 75 -2.73 -8.77 -3.02
N ALA A 76 -1.60 -8.73 -2.33
CA ALA A 76 -0.46 -7.92 -2.69
C ALA A 76 0.30 -8.60 -3.84
N SER A 77 1.00 -7.82 -4.69
CA SER A 77 1.69 -8.39 -5.87
C SER A 77 2.99 -9.14 -5.52
N SER A 78 3.48 -9.02 -4.30
CA SER A 78 4.75 -9.60 -3.84
C SER A 78 4.71 -9.91 -2.35
N PRO A 79 5.48 -10.92 -1.88
CA PRO A 79 5.61 -11.18 -0.45
C PRO A 79 6.56 -10.22 0.28
N THR A 80 6.79 -9.01 -0.25
CA THR A 80 7.66 -7.98 0.35
C THR A 80 7.24 -6.56 -0.02
N CYS A 81 7.54 -5.60 0.87
CA CYS A 81 7.05 -4.23 0.87
C CYS A 81 7.30 -3.45 -0.44
N THR A 82 8.57 -3.11 -0.76
CA THR A 82 8.89 -2.24 -1.92
C THR A 82 8.28 -2.74 -3.24
N PRO A 83 8.38 -4.04 -3.61
CA PRO A 83 7.77 -4.53 -4.84
C PRO A 83 6.26 -4.39 -4.88
N SER A 84 5.56 -4.68 -3.77
CA SER A 84 4.10 -4.54 -3.70
C SER A 84 3.67 -3.08 -3.80
N ARG A 85 4.35 -2.17 -3.09
CA ARG A 85 4.10 -0.72 -3.14
C ARG A 85 4.34 -0.16 -4.53
N TYR A 86 5.41 -0.62 -5.21
CA TYR A 86 5.68 -0.28 -6.61
C TYR A 86 4.53 -0.72 -7.52
N ALA A 87 4.09 -1.97 -7.40
CA ALA A 87 3.03 -2.51 -8.24
C ALA A 87 1.68 -1.81 -8.01
N LEU A 88 1.32 -1.50 -6.76
CA LEU A 88 0.09 -0.75 -6.44
C LEU A 88 0.08 0.60 -7.14
N LEU A 89 1.19 1.36 -7.06
CA LEU A 89 1.23 2.72 -7.60
C LEU A 89 1.49 2.77 -9.11
N SER A 90 2.22 1.79 -9.68
CA SER A 90 2.55 1.77 -11.12
C SER A 90 1.58 0.96 -11.98
N GLY A 91 0.75 0.09 -11.37
CA GLY A 91 -0.07 -0.87 -12.11
C GLY A 91 0.74 -1.95 -12.83
N GLN A 92 2.01 -2.13 -12.51
CA GLN A 92 2.91 -3.08 -13.19
C GLN A 92 3.39 -4.18 -12.26
N TYR A 93 3.58 -5.38 -12.79
CA TYR A 93 4.21 -6.45 -12.03
C TYR A 93 5.64 -6.07 -11.60
N PRO A 94 6.04 -6.39 -10.34
CA PRO A 94 7.37 -6.03 -9.83
C PRO A 94 8.53 -6.60 -10.65
N PHE A 95 8.35 -7.74 -11.31
CA PHE A 95 9.41 -8.36 -12.12
C PHE A 95 9.75 -7.55 -13.39
N ARG A 96 8.87 -6.64 -13.84
CA ARG A 96 9.16 -5.72 -14.95
C ARG A 96 10.19 -4.65 -14.60
N LYS A 97 10.36 -4.36 -13.31
CA LYS A 97 11.33 -3.40 -12.79
C LYS A 97 12.43 -4.13 -12.01
N GLN A 98 13.56 -4.42 -12.66
CA GLN A 98 14.67 -5.18 -12.08
C GLN A 98 15.14 -4.66 -10.71
N LYS A 99 15.01 -3.36 -10.45
CA LYS A 99 15.36 -2.70 -9.18
C LYS A 99 14.25 -2.79 -8.12
N ALA A 100 13.06 -3.32 -8.44
CA ALA A 100 11.95 -3.49 -7.49
C ALA A 100 12.26 -4.64 -6.51
N LYS A 101 13.05 -4.33 -5.51
CA LYS A 101 13.45 -5.18 -4.38
C LYS A 101 13.47 -4.31 -3.12
N ILE A 102 13.54 -4.91 -1.94
CA ILE A 102 13.62 -4.17 -0.68
C ILE A 102 14.75 -3.13 -0.74
N LEU A 103 14.39 -1.86 -0.68
CA LEU A 103 15.31 -0.75 -0.86
C LEU A 103 15.96 -0.35 0.47
N LYS A 104 17.15 0.26 0.36
CA LYS A 104 17.80 0.99 1.47
C LYS A 104 17.13 2.35 1.63
N GLY A 105 17.25 2.96 2.82
CA GLY A 105 16.68 4.28 3.09
C GLY A 105 17.25 5.42 2.25
N ASN A 106 18.44 5.24 1.67
CA ASN A 106 19.06 6.18 0.74
C ASN A 106 19.07 5.71 -0.72
N ALA A 107 18.15 4.83 -1.08
CA ALA A 107 18.02 4.39 -2.47
C ALA A 107 17.40 5.49 -3.33
N PRO A 108 17.78 5.60 -4.62
CA PRO A 108 17.13 6.53 -5.55
C PRO A 108 15.69 6.13 -5.81
N LEU A 109 14.89 7.08 -6.29
CA LEU A 109 13.49 6.85 -6.67
C LEU A 109 13.39 5.69 -7.66
N LEU A 110 12.46 4.76 -7.38
CA LEU A 110 12.30 3.53 -8.17
C LEU A 110 11.53 3.75 -9.47
N PHE A 111 10.68 4.77 -9.53
CA PHE A 111 9.80 5.03 -10.67
C PHE A 111 10.51 5.70 -11.84
N ASP A 112 10.01 5.42 -13.03
CA ASP A 112 10.26 6.20 -14.23
C ASP A 112 9.25 7.34 -14.24
N ILE A 113 9.70 8.58 -14.06
CA ILE A 113 8.84 9.76 -13.83
C ILE A 113 7.97 10.14 -15.04
N ASP A 114 8.32 9.61 -16.22
CA ASP A 114 7.55 9.82 -17.46
C ASP A 114 6.43 8.78 -17.64
N LYS A 115 6.26 7.85 -16.68
CA LYS A 115 5.23 6.82 -16.75
C LYS A 115 4.04 7.16 -15.87
N GLN A 116 2.86 6.84 -16.40
CA GLN A 116 1.61 6.97 -15.64
C GLN A 116 1.64 6.10 -14.37
N THR A 117 1.14 6.67 -13.30
CA THR A 117 0.98 6.02 -11.99
C THR A 117 -0.45 6.23 -11.49
N LEU A 118 -0.84 5.51 -10.45
CA LEU A 118 -2.14 5.74 -9.81
C LEU A 118 -2.32 7.20 -9.35
N PRO A 119 -1.39 7.82 -8.61
CA PRO A 119 -1.55 9.22 -8.23
C PRO A 119 -1.52 10.19 -9.42
N SER A 120 -0.67 10.00 -10.44
CA SER A 120 -0.67 10.90 -11.61
C SER A 120 -1.97 10.82 -12.42
N MET A 121 -2.52 9.61 -12.61
CA MET A 121 -3.80 9.42 -13.27
C MET A 121 -4.94 10.11 -12.49
N LEU A 122 -4.94 10.02 -11.15
CA LEU A 122 -5.94 10.68 -10.31
C LEU A 122 -5.75 12.20 -10.29
N HIS A 123 -4.51 12.69 -10.25
CA HIS A 123 -4.20 14.11 -10.39
C HIS A 123 -4.75 14.67 -11.72
N ASP A 124 -4.48 14.00 -12.85
CA ASP A 124 -4.98 14.37 -14.17
C ASP A 124 -6.52 14.31 -14.24
N ALA A 125 -7.14 13.42 -13.43
CA ALA A 125 -8.58 13.38 -13.25
C ALA A 125 -9.12 14.51 -12.35
N GLY A 126 -8.27 15.41 -11.83
CA GLY A 126 -8.65 16.57 -11.01
C GLY A 126 -8.84 16.23 -9.52
N TYR A 127 -8.12 15.26 -9.00
CA TYR A 127 -8.01 15.00 -7.57
C TYR A 127 -6.80 15.74 -6.99
N PHE A 128 -6.93 16.28 -5.79
CA PHE A 128 -5.76 16.64 -4.99
C PHE A 128 -5.19 15.38 -4.36
N THR A 129 -3.91 15.08 -4.59
CA THR A 129 -3.33 13.78 -4.26
C THR A 129 -2.32 13.90 -3.12
N GLY A 130 -2.43 13.02 -2.11
CA GLY A 130 -1.55 13.01 -0.96
C GLY A 130 -1.03 11.62 -0.58
N VAL A 131 0.20 11.57 -0.06
CA VAL A 131 0.77 10.39 0.59
C VAL A 131 1.27 10.73 1.99
N ILE A 132 0.82 9.98 2.99
CA ILE A 132 1.20 10.16 4.38
C ILE A 132 1.59 8.82 4.98
N GLY A 133 2.79 8.75 5.59
CA GLY A 133 3.31 7.57 6.26
C GLY A 133 4.52 6.92 5.59
N LYS A 134 4.58 5.60 5.57
CA LYS A 134 5.70 4.85 4.98
C LYS A 134 5.76 5.01 3.46
N TRP A 135 6.95 5.36 2.95
CA TRP A 135 7.21 5.44 1.51
C TRP A 135 7.88 4.17 0.96
N HIS A 136 9.13 3.93 1.29
CA HIS A 136 9.93 2.76 0.89
C HIS A 136 10.07 2.51 -0.61
N LEU A 137 10.02 3.57 -1.43
CA LEU A 137 10.10 3.51 -2.90
C LEU A 137 11.27 4.32 -3.46
N GLY A 138 12.19 4.71 -2.56
CA GLY A 138 13.36 5.52 -2.92
C GLY A 138 13.02 7.01 -3.07
N LEU A 139 14.05 7.83 -2.97
CA LEU A 139 13.98 9.30 -3.06
C LEU A 139 15.22 9.83 -3.76
N GLY A 140 15.08 10.91 -4.50
CA GLY A 140 16.18 11.58 -5.18
C GLY A 140 16.87 10.70 -6.23
N ASN A 141 18.07 11.11 -6.55
CA ASN A 141 19.00 10.41 -7.44
C ASN A 141 20.06 9.64 -6.63
N GLU A 142 21.09 9.08 -7.29
CA GLU A 142 22.11 8.24 -6.64
C GLU A 142 22.88 8.94 -5.49
N ALA A 143 23.06 10.27 -5.57
CA ALA A 143 23.75 11.07 -4.55
C ALA A 143 22.74 12.00 -3.86
N MET A 144 22.01 11.47 -2.87
CA MET A 144 21.02 12.24 -2.10
C MET A 144 21.69 13.15 -1.05
N ASP A 145 21.36 14.44 -1.08
CA ASP A 145 21.62 15.37 0.01
C ASP A 145 20.39 15.54 0.90
N TRP A 146 20.47 15.04 2.13
CA TRP A 146 19.39 15.13 3.12
C TRP A 146 19.23 16.53 3.72
N ASN A 147 20.13 17.47 3.38
CA ASN A 147 20.15 18.84 3.91
C ASN A 147 19.65 19.88 2.89
N GLY A 148 19.33 19.43 1.68
CA GLY A 148 18.81 20.23 0.59
C GLY A 148 17.46 19.75 0.11
N GLU A 149 17.15 20.04 -1.15
CA GLU A 149 15.94 19.58 -1.82
C GLU A 149 16.04 18.10 -2.14
N ILE A 150 15.02 17.32 -1.73
CA ILE A 150 14.91 15.88 -1.93
C ILE A 150 14.01 15.60 -3.14
N SER A 151 14.59 15.68 -4.32
CA SER A 151 13.89 15.49 -5.61
C SER A 151 14.73 14.59 -6.53
N PRO A 152 14.10 13.72 -7.39
CA PRO A 152 12.68 13.42 -7.45
C PRO A 152 12.16 12.59 -6.25
N GLY A 153 10.87 12.76 -5.94
CA GLY A 153 10.19 12.06 -4.84
C GLY A 153 8.73 11.76 -5.18
N PRO A 154 7.82 11.67 -4.20
CA PRO A 154 6.41 11.43 -4.43
C PRO A 154 5.76 12.41 -5.40
N ARG A 155 6.16 13.68 -5.38
CA ARG A 155 5.65 14.72 -6.31
C ARG A 155 5.95 14.39 -7.76
N ALA A 156 7.10 13.82 -8.05
CA ALA A 156 7.51 13.47 -9.41
C ALA A 156 6.67 12.33 -10.04
N ILE A 157 5.87 11.62 -9.23
CA ILE A 157 4.97 10.57 -9.69
C ILE A 157 3.50 10.92 -9.48
N GLY A 158 3.17 12.20 -9.25
CA GLY A 158 1.80 12.70 -9.25
C GLY A 158 1.16 12.93 -7.89
N PHE A 159 1.91 12.95 -6.79
CA PHE A 159 1.39 13.41 -5.50
C PHE A 159 1.60 14.93 -5.34
N ASP A 160 0.55 15.66 -5.00
CA ASP A 160 0.61 17.09 -4.69
C ASP A 160 1.20 17.36 -3.31
N TYR A 161 0.92 16.47 -2.36
CA TYR A 161 1.37 16.54 -0.98
C TYR A 161 2.01 15.23 -0.52
N SER A 162 3.07 15.33 0.25
CA SER A 162 3.66 14.17 0.92
C SER A 162 4.18 14.52 2.31
N TYR A 163 3.89 13.66 3.29
CA TYR A 163 4.53 13.66 4.62
C TYR A 163 4.91 12.22 4.95
N ILE A 164 6.19 11.88 4.74
CA ILE A 164 6.60 10.50 4.66
C ILE A 164 7.81 10.17 5.54
N MET A 165 7.87 8.93 5.98
CA MET A 165 9.10 8.26 6.35
C MET A 165 9.75 7.68 5.08
N ALA A 166 11.01 8.02 4.82
CA ALA A 166 11.70 7.73 3.54
C ALA A 166 11.74 6.23 3.18
N SER A 167 11.85 5.34 4.19
CA SER A 167 11.93 3.89 4.01
C SER A 167 11.03 3.18 5.03
N THR A 168 11.61 2.44 5.94
CA THR A 168 10.97 1.76 7.07
C THR A 168 11.57 2.28 8.37
N ASN A 169 10.85 2.17 9.46
CA ASN A 169 11.29 2.66 10.77
C ASN A 169 12.53 1.92 11.31
N ASP A 170 12.87 0.75 10.79
CA ASP A 170 14.11 0.01 11.11
C ASP A 170 15.37 0.53 10.37
N ARG A 171 15.25 1.54 9.50
CA ARG A 171 16.32 2.06 8.63
C ARG A 171 16.60 3.54 8.87
N VAL A 172 17.83 3.93 8.55
CA VAL A 172 18.19 5.36 8.48
C VAL A 172 17.99 5.91 7.06
N PRO A 173 17.63 7.20 6.90
CA PRO A 173 17.47 8.21 7.95
C PRO A 173 16.18 8.03 8.73
N SER A 174 16.24 8.30 10.04
CA SER A 174 15.07 8.24 10.93
C SER A 174 14.43 9.62 11.04
N VAL A 175 13.94 10.15 9.91
CA VAL A 175 13.36 11.50 9.79
C VAL A 175 12.11 11.46 8.95
N TYR A 176 11.24 12.47 9.13
CA TYR A 176 10.16 12.72 8.19
C TYR A 176 10.62 13.64 7.06
N VAL A 177 10.07 13.42 5.88
CA VAL A 177 10.23 14.29 4.72
C VAL A 177 8.85 14.81 4.34
N GLN A 178 8.69 16.12 4.37
CA GLN A 178 7.48 16.79 3.90
C GLN A 178 7.77 17.39 2.53
N ASN A 179 7.02 16.93 1.53
CA ASN A 179 7.25 17.27 0.14
C ASN A 179 8.71 16.96 -0.28
N GLU A 180 9.59 17.95 -0.31
CA GLU A 180 10.96 17.83 -0.81
C GLU A 180 12.00 18.24 0.27
N ALA A 181 11.59 18.31 1.55
CA ALA A 181 12.47 18.76 2.63
C ALA A 181 12.33 17.89 3.89
N VAL A 182 13.44 17.71 4.61
CA VAL A 182 13.43 17.09 5.93
C VAL A 182 12.76 18.01 6.93
N VAL A 183 11.81 17.48 7.69
CA VAL A 183 11.07 18.21 8.72
C VAL A 183 11.97 18.52 9.91
N ASN A 184 11.91 19.73 10.46
CA ASN A 184 12.68 20.20 11.61
C ASN A 184 14.20 20.06 11.46
N LEU A 185 14.74 20.17 10.25
CA LEU A 185 16.18 20.13 10.00
C LEU A 185 16.87 21.37 10.63
N ASP A 186 17.89 21.13 11.44
CA ASP A 186 18.82 22.18 11.90
C ASP A 186 20.00 22.28 10.92
N PRO A 187 20.20 23.41 10.23
CA PRO A 187 21.35 23.60 9.34
C PRO A 187 22.72 23.49 10.04
N ASN A 188 22.77 23.66 11.37
CA ASN A 188 23.98 23.52 12.14
C ASN A 188 24.31 22.09 12.56
N ASP A 189 23.34 21.15 12.37
CA ASP A 189 23.49 19.72 12.65
C ASP A 189 23.14 18.89 11.40
N PRO A 190 23.95 18.97 10.33
CA PRO A 190 23.64 18.39 9.05
C PRO A 190 23.60 16.86 9.09
N ILE A 191 22.63 16.30 8.37
CA ILE A 191 22.42 14.87 8.24
C ILE A 191 23.43 14.26 7.27
N ALA A 192 24.08 13.18 7.70
CA ALA A 192 24.85 12.30 6.82
C ALA A 192 24.41 10.84 7.00
N VAL A 193 24.17 10.15 5.89
CA VAL A 193 23.68 8.75 5.85
C VAL A 193 24.66 7.87 5.08
N SER A 194 24.96 6.68 5.61
CA SER A 194 25.81 5.68 4.96
C SER A 194 25.27 4.26 5.19
N TYR A 195 25.26 3.47 4.14
CA TYR A 195 24.98 2.02 4.22
C TYR A 195 26.23 1.15 4.06
N LYS A 196 27.42 1.79 3.99
CA LYS A 196 28.71 1.11 3.79
C LYS A 196 29.54 1.07 5.08
N LYS A 197 29.79 2.22 5.68
CA LYS A 197 30.66 2.36 6.86
C LYS A 197 30.09 3.36 7.86
N ASN A 198 30.44 3.16 9.15
CA ASN A 198 30.08 4.09 10.22
C ASN A 198 30.84 5.42 10.10
N PHE A 199 30.29 6.44 10.70
CA PHE A 199 30.95 7.72 10.87
C PHE A 199 31.86 7.67 12.11
N GLU A 200 32.98 8.39 12.06
CA GLU A 200 33.92 8.48 13.18
C GLU A 200 33.22 8.99 14.44
N GLY A 201 33.52 8.37 15.57
CA GLY A 201 32.94 8.72 16.86
C GLY A 201 31.49 8.31 17.09
N GLN A 202 30.78 7.71 16.09
CA GLN A 202 29.40 7.30 16.27
C GLN A 202 29.30 5.88 16.85
N VAL A 203 28.51 5.75 17.93
CA VAL A 203 28.21 4.49 18.57
C VAL A 203 27.16 3.69 17.79
N THR A 204 27.14 2.37 17.97
CA THR A 204 26.19 1.47 17.31
C THR A 204 25.59 0.48 18.31
N GLY A 205 24.45 -0.13 18.00
CA GLY A 205 23.88 -1.20 18.81
C GLY A 205 24.79 -2.41 18.98
N LYS A 206 25.74 -2.60 18.04
CA LYS A 206 26.76 -3.64 18.17
C LYS A 206 27.83 -3.30 19.18
N THR A 207 28.26 -2.04 19.26
CA THR A 207 29.36 -1.60 20.15
C THR A 207 28.88 -1.15 21.52
N HIS A 208 27.61 -0.72 21.63
CA HIS A 208 27.01 -0.18 22.86
C HIS A 208 25.60 -0.77 23.04
N PRO A 209 25.47 -2.09 23.27
CA PRO A 209 24.16 -2.73 23.46
C PRO A 209 23.45 -2.25 24.73
N GLU A 210 24.18 -1.73 25.71
CA GLU A 210 23.64 -1.16 26.95
C GLU A 210 22.80 0.11 26.74
N LEU A 211 22.88 0.75 25.58
CA LEU A 211 22.08 1.93 25.21
C LEU A 211 20.73 1.56 24.58
N LEU A 212 20.45 0.28 24.41
CA LEU A 212 19.27 -0.18 23.71
C LEU A 212 18.12 -0.48 24.66
N LYS A 213 16.93 0.08 24.38
CA LYS A 213 15.67 -0.33 25.00
C LYS A 213 15.02 -1.54 24.29
N MET A 214 15.42 -1.83 23.04
CA MET A 214 15.02 -3.01 22.26
C MET A 214 16.25 -3.56 21.55
N HIS A 215 16.58 -4.83 21.82
CA HIS A 215 17.75 -5.51 21.26
C HIS A 215 17.45 -6.12 19.89
N PRO A 216 18.39 -6.08 18.93
CA PRO A 216 18.21 -6.78 17.66
C PRO A 216 18.35 -8.30 17.85
N SER A 217 17.49 -9.07 17.18
CA SER A 217 17.61 -10.54 17.04
C SER A 217 18.64 -10.87 15.95
N HIS A 218 18.61 -10.11 14.85
CA HIS A 218 19.59 -10.23 13.77
C HIS A 218 19.67 -8.93 12.95
N GLY A 219 20.81 -8.66 12.34
CA GLY A 219 21.01 -7.50 11.45
C GLY A 219 21.01 -6.15 12.17
N HIS A 220 19.95 -5.53 12.37
CA HIS A 220 19.54 -4.22 12.88
C HIS A 220 20.39 -3.61 14.05
N ASN A 221 21.71 -3.63 13.97
CA ASN A 221 22.64 -3.36 15.07
C ASN A 221 23.57 -2.17 14.81
N LYS A 222 23.18 -1.22 13.94
CA LYS A 222 24.01 -0.07 13.57
C LYS A 222 23.61 1.18 14.34
N THR A 223 23.38 2.33 13.71
CA THR A 223 23.06 3.58 14.39
C THR A 223 21.94 3.43 15.41
N ILE A 224 22.10 4.04 16.58
CA ILE A 224 21.10 4.07 17.65
C ILE A 224 20.36 5.40 17.60
N HIS A 225 19.04 5.36 17.42
CA HIS A 225 18.14 6.48 17.60
C HIS A 225 17.00 6.08 18.53
N ASN A 226 16.61 6.94 19.47
CA ASN A 226 15.53 6.66 20.42
C ASN A 226 15.72 5.32 21.18
N GLY A 227 16.97 4.93 21.51
CA GLY A 227 17.28 3.65 22.17
C GLY A 227 17.07 2.41 21.29
N ILE A 228 16.95 2.58 19.98
CA ILE A 228 16.73 1.49 19.01
C ILE A 228 17.82 1.54 17.94
N SER A 229 18.50 0.43 17.71
CA SER A 229 19.51 0.33 16.66
C SER A 229 18.86 0.02 15.30
N ARG A 230 19.38 0.63 14.25
CA ARG A 230 18.80 0.60 12.89
C ARG A 230 19.70 -0.12 11.89
N ILE A 231 19.18 -0.34 10.68
CA ILE A 231 19.99 -0.70 9.50
C ILE A 231 20.54 0.59 8.87
N GLY A 232 21.87 0.66 8.70
CA GLY A 232 22.58 1.84 8.16
C GLY A 232 23.15 2.73 9.26
N TYR A 233 23.93 3.72 8.83
CA TYR A 233 24.64 4.66 9.70
C TYR A 233 24.15 6.07 9.40
N MET A 234 23.92 6.84 10.45
CA MET A 234 23.50 8.24 10.36
C MET A 234 24.20 9.05 11.45
N LYS A 235 24.63 10.27 11.12
CA LYS A 235 25.01 11.29 12.10
C LYS A 235 24.27 12.58 11.79
N GLY A 236 24.16 13.45 12.79
CA GLY A 236 23.44 14.71 12.67
C GLY A 236 21.93 14.56 12.68
N GLY A 237 21.24 15.65 12.40
CA GLY A 237 19.80 15.75 12.32
C GLY A 237 19.06 15.44 13.62
N ASN A 238 19.65 15.77 14.79
CA ASN A 238 19.08 15.40 16.08
C ASN A 238 17.66 15.96 16.29
N SER A 239 17.41 17.19 15.84
CA SER A 239 16.08 17.84 15.92
C SER A 239 15.05 17.28 14.95
N ALA A 240 15.51 16.63 13.88
CA ALA A 240 14.65 16.07 12.81
C ALA A 240 14.25 14.61 13.05
N ARG A 241 14.90 13.92 14.02
CA ARG A 241 14.65 12.49 14.25
C ARG A 241 13.27 12.28 14.83
N PHE A 242 12.50 11.36 14.24
CA PHE A 242 11.24 10.96 14.80
C PHE A 242 11.43 10.15 16.10
N ILE A 243 10.42 10.18 16.95
CA ILE A 243 10.26 9.33 18.14
C ILE A 243 9.34 8.18 17.76
N ASP A 244 9.78 6.94 17.94
CA ASP A 244 9.05 5.76 17.47
C ASP A 244 7.65 5.65 18.09
N GLU A 245 7.52 5.98 19.36
CA GLU A 245 6.28 5.95 20.11
C GLU A 245 5.24 6.94 19.58
N ASP A 246 5.66 8.03 18.95
CA ASP A 246 4.79 9.13 18.50
C ASP A 246 4.44 9.03 17.02
N MET A 247 5.07 8.11 16.25
CA MET A 247 4.92 8.04 14.79
C MET A 247 3.47 7.90 14.33
N SER A 248 2.66 7.13 15.05
CA SER A 248 1.26 6.92 14.69
C SER A 248 0.46 8.22 14.83
N ASP A 249 0.71 8.97 15.91
CA ASP A 249 0.06 10.26 16.15
C ASP A 249 0.50 11.34 15.17
N ASP A 250 1.80 11.36 14.82
CA ASP A 250 2.34 12.28 13.81
C ASP A 250 1.67 12.07 12.45
N PHE A 251 1.62 10.82 11.97
CA PHE A 251 0.96 10.51 10.70
C PHE A 251 -0.54 10.73 10.74
N LEU A 252 -1.20 10.41 11.86
CA LEU A 252 -2.63 10.68 12.03
C LEU A 252 -2.93 12.18 12.00
N LYS A 253 -2.15 12.99 12.71
CA LYS A 253 -2.28 14.45 12.72
C LYS A 253 -2.23 15.03 11.30
N GLU A 254 -1.24 14.63 10.51
CA GLU A 254 -1.10 15.07 9.12
C GLU A 254 -2.25 14.56 8.23
N THR A 255 -2.71 13.32 8.46
CA THR A 255 -3.86 12.72 7.76
C THR A 255 -5.15 13.50 8.01
N LEU A 256 -5.43 13.83 9.26
CA LEU A 256 -6.63 14.59 9.62
C LEU A 256 -6.57 16.03 9.10
N ALA A 257 -5.38 16.65 9.13
CA ALA A 257 -5.16 17.99 8.57
C ALA A 257 -5.33 18.01 7.04
N PHE A 258 -4.84 16.97 6.35
CA PHE A 258 -5.04 16.80 4.90
C PHE A 258 -6.54 16.72 4.57
N VAL A 259 -7.30 15.88 5.26
CA VAL A 259 -8.76 15.76 5.05
C VAL A 259 -9.50 17.07 5.34
N ASP A 260 -9.14 17.80 6.41
CA ASP A 260 -9.73 19.11 6.71
C ASP A 260 -9.47 20.14 5.61
N THR A 261 -8.25 20.16 5.09
CA THR A 261 -7.84 21.13 4.07
C THR A 261 -8.55 20.90 2.74
N HIS A 262 -8.74 19.62 2.36
CA HIS A 262 -9.26 19.24 1.04
C HIS A 262 -10.72 18.73 1.06
N LYS A 263 -11.47 18.98 2.14
CA LYS A 263 -12.84 18.50 2.31
C LYS A 263 -13.83 18.99 1.25
N ASP A 264 -13.55 20.10 0.57
CA ASP A 264 -14.42 20.75 -0.39
C ASP A 264 -14.06 20.44 -1.86
N GLU A 265 -13.07 19.56 -2.09
CA GLU A 265 -12.63 19.12 -3.41
C GLU A 265 -12.37 17.61 -3.43
N PRO A 266 -12.44 16.92 -4.57
CA PRO A 266 -12.09 15.51 -4.65
C PRO A 266 -10.62 15.30 -4.28
N PHE A 267 -10.33 14.36 -3.38
CA PHE A 267 -8.96 14.03 -3.00
C PHE A 267 -8.68 12.53 -3.06
N PHE A 268 -7.42 12.21 -3.33
CA PHE A 268 -6.83 10.89 -3.17
C PHE A 268 -5.81 10.92 -2.04
N LEU A 269 -5.99 10.06 -1.06
CA LEU A 269 -5.05 9.90 0.05
C LEU A 269 -4.50 8.47 0.10
N PHE A 270 -3.19 8.32 -0.06
CA PHE A 270 -2.48 7.08 0.26
C PHE A 270 -1.99 7.15 1.71
N TYR A 271 -2.84 6.67 2.65
CA TYR A 271 -2.52 6.59 4.08
C TYR A 271 -1.75 5.31 4.35
N SER A 272 -0.43 5.41 4.32
CA SER A 272 0.52 4.33 4.36
C SER A 272 1.07 4.13 5.77
N LEU A 273 0.33 3.40 6.59
CA LEU A 273 0.71 3.05 7.96
C LEU A 273 1.99 2.19 7.99
N HIS A 274 2.79 2.32 9.04
CA HIS A 274 4.02 1.55 9.21
C HIS A 274 3.82 0.29 10.06
N GLN A 275 2.67 0.15 10.71
CA GLN A 275 2.34 -0.99 11.56
C GLN A 275 1.86 -2.20 10.74
N PRO A 276 2.14 -3.41 11.26
CA PRO A 276 2.97 -3.78 12.40
C PRO A 276 4.44 -4.10 12.06
N HIS A 277 5.07 -3.39 11.11
CA HIS A 277 6.50 -3.57 10.79
C HIS A 277 7.38 -3.24 12.00
N VAL A 278 8.52 -3.93 12.10
CA VAL A 278 9.54 -3.70 13.15
C VAL A 278 10.31 -2.38 12.94
N PRO A 279 10.85 -1.77 14.02
CA PRO A 279 10.67 -2.04 15.43
C PRO A 279 9.25 -1.68 15.89
N ARG A 280 8.66 -2.54 16.70
CA ARG A 280 7.30 -2.34 17.21
C ARG A 280 7.36 -1.63 18.54
N VAL A 281 7.08 -0.34 18.51
CA VAL A 281 7.19 0.54 19.67
C VAL A 281 5.85 1.28 19.83
N PRO A 282 4.86 0.64 20.46
CA PRO A 282 3.56 1.25 20.64
C PRO A 282 3.66 2.51 21.53
N HIS A 283 2.84 3.50 21.24
CA HIS A 283 2.67 4.62 22.16
C HIS A 283 2.24 4.10 23.54
N PRO A 284 2.68 4.69 24.68
CA PRO A 284 2.42 4.17 26.03
C PRO A 284 0.96 3.85 26.34
N ARG A 285 -0.01 4.56 25.72
CA ARG A 285 -1.46 4.29 25.90
C ARG A 285 -1.92 2.95 25.29
N PHE A 286 -1.14 2.34 24.38
CA PHE A 286 -1.44 1.04 23.76
C PHE A 286 -0.57 -0.09 24.30
N ALA A 287 0.55 0.22 24.95
CA ALA A 287 1.46 -0.77 25.48
C ALA A 287 0.74 -1.73 26.46
N GLY A 288 0.78 -3.03 26.15
CA GLY A 288 0.15 -4.10 26.94
C GLY A 288 -1.36 -4.28 26.72
N THR A 289 -2.00 -3.49 25.85
CA THR A 289 -3.46 -3.53 25.68
C THR A 289 -3.96 -4.74 24.91
N SER A 290 -3.15 -5.31 24.01
CA SER A 290 -3.55 -6.46 23.19
C SER A 290 -3.43 -7.80 23.92
N GLY A 291 -2.58 -7.89 24.92
CA GLY A 291 -2.16 -9.17 25.53
C GLY A 291 -1.22 -10.01 24.65
N LEU A 292 -0.96 -9.58 23.41
CA LEU A 292 -0.12 -10.28 22.41
C LEU A 292 1.26 -9.62 22.23
N GLY A 293 1.67 -8.80 23.22
CA GLY A 293 2.93 -8.06 23.18
C GLY A 293 2.94 -6.91 22.16
N PRO A 294 4.10 -6.28 21.95
CA PRO A 294 4.23 -5.07 21.13
C PRO A 294 3.65 -5.21 19.72
N ARG A 295 3.69 -6.40 19.10
CA ARG A 295 3.11 -6.62 17.78
C ARG A 295 1.59 -6.44 17.78
N GLY A 296 0.89 -7.03 18.74
CA GLY A 296 -0.55 -6.87 18.91
C GLY A 296 -0.91 -5.42 19.25
N ASP A 297 -0.13 -4.80 20.14
CA ASP A 297 -0.35 -3.44 20.61
C ASP A 297 -0.28 -2.41 19.46
N VAL A 298 0.72 -2.51 18.56
CA VAL A 298 0.82 -1.59 17.40
C VAL A 298 -0.26 -1.86 16.34
N ILE A 299 -0.84 -3.08 16.28
CA ILE A 299 -2.00 -3.33 15.42
C ILE A 299 -3.24 -2.64 15.99
N LEU A 300 -3.45 -2.69 17.31
CA LEU A 300 -4.55 -1.94 17.96
C LEU A 300 -4.37 -0.43 17.83
N GLU A 301 -3.14 0.05 17.87
CA GLU A 301 -2.81 1.45 17.63
C GLU A 301 -3.16 1.87 16.19
N ALA A 302 -2.84 1.04 15.20
CA ALA A 302 -3.22 1.26 13.80
C ALA A 302 -4.75 1.22 13.61
N ASP A 303 -5.42 0.26 14.23
CA ASP A 303 -6.90 0.19 14.23
C ASP A 303 -7.52 1.46 14.80
N TRP A 304 -7.00 1.96 15.93
CA TRP A 304 -7.43 3.22 16.52
C TRP A 304 -7.21 4.39 15.57
N ALA A 305 -6.04 4.52 14.95
CA ALA A 305 -5.74 5.61 14.01
C ALA A 305 -6.69 5.62 12.81
N VAL A 306 -7.00 4.44 12.26
CA VAL A 306 -8.02 4.31 11.20
C VAL A 306 -9.40 4.71 11.74
N GLY A 307 -9.74 4.35 12.97
CA GLY A 307 -10.96 4.78 13.62
C GLY A 307 -11.13 6.29 13.66
N GLN A 308 -10.06 7.03 14.03
CA GLN A 308 -10.06 8.50 14.05
C GLN A 308 -10.26 9.09 12.65
N LEU A 309 -9.68 8.50 11.61
CA LEU A 309 -9.92 8.91 10.22
C LEU A 309 -11.38 8.69 9.82
N LEU A 310 -11.97 7.52 10.11
CA LEU A 310 -13.36 7.23 9.82
C LEU A 310 -14.33 8.18 10.55
N ASP A 311 -14.04 8.51 11.80
CA ASP A 311 -14.82 9.46 12.60
C ASP A 311 -14.71 10.87 12.04
N LYS A 312 -13.53 11.28 11.58
CA LYS A 312 -13.30 12.56 10.90
C LYS A 312 -14.13 12.69 9.62
N LEU A 313 -14.07 11.66 8.75
CA LEU A 313 -14.86 11.65 7.52
C LEU A 313 -16.37 11.77 7.82
N LYS A 314 -16.85 11.05 8.83
CA LYS A 314 -18.25 11.13 9.28
C LYS A 314 -18.61 12.51 9.82
N ALA A 315 -17.75 13.11 10.65
CA ALA A 315 -17.97 14.45 11.22
C ALA A 315 -18.05 15.54 10.14
N LEU A 316 -17.35 15.34 9.01
CA LEU A 316 -17.37 16.24 7.85
C LEU A 316 -18.45 15.87 6.81
N ASN A 317 -19.28 14.84 7.05
CA ASN A 317 -20.24 14.27 6.10
C ASN A 317 -19.60 13.81 4.76
N LEU A 318 -18.34 13.36 4.80
CA LEU A 318 -17.62 12.85 3.64
C LEU A 318 -17.68 11.33 3.53
N ASP A 319 -18.09 10.62 4.57
CA ASP A 319 -18.08 9.16 4.65
C ASP A 319 -18.87 8.49 3.53
N LYS A 320 -20.00 9.06 3.10
CA LYS A 320 -20.82 8.53 2.01
C LYS A 320 -20.25 8.78 0.63
N ASN A 321 -19.43 9.81 0.46
CA ASN A 321 -18.76 10.16 -0.78
C ASN A 321 -17.26 9.84 -0.76
N THR A 322 -16.88 8.80 -0.02
CA THR A 322 -15.48 8.35 0.06
C THR A 322 -15.38 6.85 -0.16
N ILE A 323 -14.55 6.46 -1.12
CA ILE A 323 -14.12 5.07 -1.32
C ILE A 323 -12.92 4.83 -0.41
N ILE A 324 -13.01 3.79 0.43
CA ILE A 324 -11.89 3.34 1.25
C ILE A 324 -11.47 1.96 0.78
N VAL A 325 -10.22 1.83 0.35
CA VAL A 325 -9.55 0.56 0.10
C VAL A 325 -8.63 0.28 1.28
N PHE A 326 -8.80 -0.86 1.94
CA PHE A 326 -7.96 -1.31 3.04
C PHE A 326 -7.17 -2.54 2.64
N SER A 327 -5.86 -2.54 2.83
CA SER A 327 -5.01 -3.70 2.58
C SER A 327 -3.64 -3.61 3.27
N SER A 328 -2.77 -4.63 3.02
CA SER A 328 -1.38 -4.70 3.49
C SER A 328 -0.43 -4.92 2.33
N ASP A 329 0.83 -4.50 2.46
CA ASP A 329 1.83 -4.64 1.39
C ASP A 329 2.39 -6.06 1.23
N ASN A 330 2.32 -6.87 2.24
CA ASN A 330 2.63 -8.30 2.23
C ASN A 330 2.07 -8.97 3.48
N GLY A 331 2.20 -10.29 3.54
CA GLY A 331 1.79 -11.08 4.69
C GLY A 331 2.69 -10.92 5.92
N PRO A 332 2.33 -11.60 7.04
CA PRO A 332 2.90 -11.32 8.35
C PRO A 332 4.28 -11.94 8.54
N VAL A 333 5.01 -11.36 9.50
CA VAL A 333 6.23 -11.90 10.09
C VAL A 333 6.22 -11.63 11.59
N LEU A 334 6.74 -12.56 12.38
CA LEU A 334 6.86 -12.38 13.83
C LEU A 334 8.23 -11.78 14.19
N ASP A 335 9.33 -12.51 14.00
CA ASP A 335 10.68 -11.95 14.16
C ASP A 335 11.22 -11.45 12.81
N ASP A 336 11.48 -10.17 12.69
CA ASP A 336 12.10 -9.54 11.52
C ASP A 336 13.24 -8.60 11.94
N GLY A 337 14.00 -8.99 12.96
CA GLY A 337 15.24 -8.34 13.33
C GLY A 337 15.32 -7.74 14.73
N TYR A 338 14.26 -7.86 15.54
CA TYR A 338 14.26 -7.38 16.92
C TYR A 338 13.65 -8.38 17.89
N HIS A 339 14.19 -8.44 19.11
CA HIS A 339 13.59 -9.15 20.25
C HIS A 339 12.49 -8.26 20.85
N ASP A 340 11.27 -8.41 20.37
CA ASP A 340 10.08 -7.67 20.81
C ASP A 340 9.00 -8.59 21.37
N ASP A 341 9.37 -9.83 21.73
CA ASP A 341 8.50 -10.88 22.24
C ASP A 341 7.36 -11.29 21.29
N ALA A 342 7.41 -10.92 20.00
CA ALA A 342 6.31 -11.22 19.07
C ALA A 342 6.10 -12.72 18.84
N VAL A 343 7.14 -13.54 18.98
CA VAL A 343 7.05 -15.00 18.90
C VAL A 343 6.48 -15.56 20.18
N GLU A 344 7.03 -15.13 21.32
CA GLU A 344 6.73 -15.64 22.66
C GLU A 344 5.31 -15.26 23.12
N LYS A 345 4.87 -14.04 22.79
CA LYS A 345 3.57 -13.50 23.21
C LYS A 345 2.47 -13.67 22.17
N ASN A 346 2.76 -14.31 21.02
CA ASN A 346 1.74 -14.54 20.00
C ASN A 346 0.58 -15.42 20.50
N GLY A 347 0.83 -16.29 21.49
CA GLY A 347 -0.19 -17.19 22.03
C GLY A 347 -0.83 -18.08 20.96
N ASP A 348 -2.15 -18.21 21.02
CA ASP A 348 -2.96 -18.96 20.04
C ASP A 348 -3.34 -18.10 18.81
N HIS A 349 -2.93 -16.83 18.77
CA HIS A 349 -3.19 -15.97 17.63
C HIS A 349 -2.50 -16.49 16.36
N THR A 350 -3.23 -16.47 15.24
CA THR A 350 -2.78 -16.96 13.95
C THR A 350 -2.68 -15.84 12.92
N PRO A 351 -1.59 -15.05 12.88
CA PRO A 351 -1.45 -13.91 11.96
C PRO A 351 -1.67 -14.26 10.50
N LYS A 352 -1.37 -15.51 10.14
CA LYS A 352 -1.52 -16.04 8.76
C LYS A 352 -2.96 -16.49 8.43
N GLY A 353 -3.86 -16.63 9.41
CA GLY A 353 -5.25 -17.07 9.18
C GLY A 353 -5.35 -18.48 8.57
N GLY A 354 -4.46 -19.41 8.97
CA GLY A 354 -4.41 -20.79 8.45
C GLY A 354 -3.70 -20.95 7.10
N LEU A 355 -3.17 -19.89 6.50
CA LEU A 355 -2.35 -19.93 5.29
C LEU A 355 -0.91 -20.34 5.61
N ARG A 356 -0.19 -20.90 4.61
CA ARG A 356 1.22 -21.29 4.74
C ARG A 356 2.16 -20.16 4.33
N GLY A 357 3.32 -20.09 4.96
CA GLY A 357 4.38 -19.11 4.67
C GLY A 357 4.29 -17.86 5.54
N GLY A 358 4.35 -16.70 4.93
CA GLY A 358 4.42 -15.37 5.52
C GLY A 358 5.28 -14.45 4.66
N LYS A 359 5.69 -13.29 5.19
CA LYS A 359 6.63 -12.39 4.49
C LYS A 359 7.83 -13.16 3.90
N TYR A 360 8.29 -12.81 2.72
CA TYR A 360 9.36 -13.50 1.96
C TYR A 360 9.00 -14.85 1.34
N SER A 361 7.79 -15.36 1.53
CA SER A 361 7.38 -16.69 1.09
C SER A 361 6.63 -16.67 -0.23
N LEU A 362 6.84 -17.69 -1.06
CA LEU A 362 6.06 -17.96 -2.27
C LEU A 362 4.74 -18.69 -1.99
N PHE A 363 4.54 -19.17 -0.76
CA PHE A 363 3.26 -19.70 -0.30
C PHE A 363 2.24 -18.59 -0.06
N GLU A 364 0.96 -18.96 0.02
CA GLU A 364 -0.16 -18.02 0.08
C GLU A 364 0.01 -16.89 1.11
N ALA A 365 0.41 -17.20 2.35
CA ALA A 365 0.53 -16.18 3.38
C ALA A 365 1.58 -15.09 3.09
N GLY A 366 2.38 -15.23 2.03
CA GLY A 366 3.33 -14.19 1.63
C GLY A 366 2.66 -12.98 0.98
N SER A 367 1.63 -13.22 0.17
CA SER A 367 0.97 -12.18 -0.63
C SER A 367 -0.55 -12.13 -0.47
N HIS A 368 -1.17 -13.15 0.14
CA HIS A 368 -2.60 -13.19 0.43
C HIS A 368 -2.86 -12.38 1.71
N VAL A 369 -3.43 -11.21 1.56
CA VAL A 369 -3.58 -10.18 2.61
C VAL A 369 -5.03 -9.78 2.80
N PRO A 370 -5.40 -9.12 3.91
CA PRO A 370 -6.72 -8.50 4.02
C PRO A 370 -6.92 -7.51 2.88
N PHE A 371 -8.09 -7.57 2.24
CA PHE A 371 -8.48 -6.65 1.18
C PHE A 371 -9.96 -6.30 1.32
N MET A 372 -10.27 -5.04 1.58
CA MET A 372 -11.64 -4.56 1.77
C MET A 372 -11.85 -3.29 0.95
N VAL A 373 -13.05 -3.12 0.40
CA VAL A 373 -13.46 -1.89 -0.27
C VAL A 373 -14.78 -1.44 0.33
N SER A 374 -14.81 -0.23 0.86
CA SER A 374 -16.00 0.39 1.43
C SER A 374 -16.35 1.67 0.64
N TRP A 375 -17.61 1.80 0.29
CA TRP A 375 -18.21 3.02 -0.23
C TRP A 375 -19.67 3.06 0.24
N PRO A 376 -19.94 3.60 1.42
CA PRO A 376 -21.28 3.58 2.00
C PRO A 376 -22.34 4.14 1.05
N ASP A 377 -23.54 3.57 1.09
CA ASP A 377 -24.68 3.85 0.20
C ASP A 377 -24.49 3.46 -1.27
N THR A 378 -23.27 3.14 -1.74
CA THR A 378 -22.97 2.71 -3.11
C THR A 378 -22.66 1.23 -3.19
N VAL A 379 -21.82 0.73 -2.27
CA VAL A 379 -21.44 -0.68 -2.18
C VAL A 379 -22.29 -1.37 -1.11
N LYS A 380 -22.96 -2.47 -1.49
CA LYS A 380 -23.69 -3.29 -0.51
C LYS A 380 -22.69 -4.12 0.30
N PRO A 381 -22.78 -4.10 1.63
CA PRO A 381 -21.92 -4.94 2.46
C PRO A 381 -22.02 -6.43 2.09
N GLY A 382 -20.87 -7.10 2.02
CA GLY A 382 -20.82 -8.50 1.65
C GLY A 382 -19.44 -9.12 1.69
N VAL A 383 -19.37 -10.36 1.25
CA VAL A 383 -18.13 -11.13 1.08
C VAL A 383 -18.05 -11.57 -0.37
N SER A 384 -16.90 -11.39 -0.99
CA SER A 384 -16.61 -11.81 -2.36
C SER A 384 -15.39 -12.73 -2.38
N ASP A 385 -15.44 -13.76 -3.20
CA ASP A 385 -14.32 -14.67 -3.50
C ASP A 385 -13.60 -14.31 -4.81
N ALA A 386 -13.96 -13.19 -5.43
CA ALA A 386 -13.25 -12.67 -6.58
C ALA A 386 -11.75 -12.53 -6.31
N LEU A 387 -10.93 -12.96 -7.28
CA LEU A 387 -9.49 -12.75 -7.24
C LEU A 387 -9.17 -11.28 -7.52
N VAL A 388 -8.70 -10.55 -6.52
CA VAL A 388 -8.38 -9.13 -6.63
C VAL A 388 -6.94 -8.84 -6.23
N CYS A 389 -6.31 -7.91 -6.92
CA CYS A 389 -4.95 -7.48 -6.62
C CYS A 389 -4.89 -5.96 -6.50
N GLN A 390 -4.07 -5.48 -5.60
CA GLN A 390 -3.90 -4.04 -5.33
C GLN A 390 -3.45 -3.24 -6.57
N MET A 391 -2.66 -3.84 -7.47
CA MET A 391 -2.20 -3.15 -8.68
C MET A 391 -3.34 -2.83 -9.65
N ASP A 392 -4.52 -3.44 -9.48
CA ASP A 392 -5.69 -3.23 -10.32
C ASP A 392 -6.47 -1.95 -9.99
N LEU A 393 -6.09 -1.26 -8.91
CA LEU A 393 -6.68 0.02 -8.55
C LEU A 393 -6.45 1.08 -9.65
N LEU A 394 -5.28 1.08 -10.32
CA LEU A 394 -5.00 2.02 -11.41
C LEU A 394 -6.02 1.89 -12.55
N ALA A 395 -6.15 0.70 -13.15
CA ALA A 395 -7.07 0.52 -14.28
C ALA A 395 -8.54 0.62 -13.86
N SER A 396 -8.88 0.17 -12.64
CA SER A 396 -10.25 0.24 -12.14
C SER A 396 -10.70 1.68 -11.89
N PHE A 397 -9.86 2.52 -11.28
CA PHE A 397 -10.20 3.93 -11.08
C PHE A 397 -10.09 4.75 -12.36
N ALA A 398 -9.15 4.42 -13.26
CA ALA A 398 -9.13 5.02 -14.60
C ALA A 398 -10.45 4.74 -15.34
N GLY A 399 -10.94 3.49 -15.31
CA GLY A 399 -12.23 3.13 -15.88
C GLY A 399 -13.41 3.85 -15.22
N MET A 400 -13.42 3.96 -13.89
CA MET A 400 -14.46 4.68 -13.13
C MET A 400 -14.54 6.17 -13.53
N LEU A 401 -13.39 6.78 -13.80
CA LEU A 401 -13.25 8.22 -14.07
C LEU A 401 -13.16 8.53 -15.56
N ASN A 402 -13.29 7.52 -16.45
CA ASN A 402 -13.11 7.66 -17.90
C ASN A 402 -11.77 8.30 -18.29
N GLN A 403 -10.70 7.96 -17.56
CA GLN A 403 -9.36 8.44 -17.86
C GLN A 403 -8.64 7.51 -18.84
N PRO A 404 -7.77 8.04 -19.71
CA PRO A 404 -6.92 7.22 -20.55
C PRO A 404 -5.94 6.42 -19.69
N LEU A 405 -5.64 5.20 -20.14
CA LEU A 405 -4.72 4.30 -19.46
C LEU A 405 -3.55 3.96 -20.39
N GLU A 406 -2.32 4.17 -19.92
CA GLU A 406 -1.13 3.68 -20.60
C GLU A 406 -1.02 2.16 -20.51
N LEU A 407 -0.12 1.57 -21.31
CA LEU A 407 0.15 0.13 -21.25
C LEU A 407 0.59 -0.28 -19.83
N THR A 408 -0.16 -1.19 -19.22
CA THR A 408 -0.01 -1.62 -17.85
C THR A 408 -0.35 -3.10 -17.69
N ASP A 409 0.01 -3.70 -16.56
CA ASP A 409 -0.47 -5.03 -16.12
C ASP A 409 -1.74 -4.95 -15.27
N SER A 410 -2.15 -3.74 -14.89
CA SER A 410 -3.38 -3.48 -14.15
C SER A 410 -4.60 -3.81 -15.00
N GLU A 411 -5.58 -4.48 -14.42
CA GLU A 411 -6.84 -4.83 -15.07
C GLU A 411 -8.00 -4.05 -14.44
N ASN A 412 -8.96 -3.65 -15.27
CA ASN A 412 -10.17 -3.01 -14.75
C ASN A 412 -11.11 -4.07 -14.15
N ILE A 413 -11.08 -4.20 -12.84
CA ILE A 413 -11.94 -5.08 -12.05
C ILE A 413 -12.93 -4.28 -11.18
N LEU A 414 -13.29 -3.07 -11.60
CA LEU A 414 -14.13 -2.15 -10.83
C LEU A 414 -15.43 -2.79 -10.35
N ASP A 415 -16.11 -3.56 -11.21
CA ASP A 415 -17.37 -4.21 -10.84
C ASP A 415 -17.17 -5.24 -9.72
N ALA A 416 -16.05 -5.94 -9.69
CA ALA A 416 -15.70 -6.81 -8.57
C ALA A 416 -15.40 -5.99 -7.30
N LEU A 417 -14.60 -4.93 -7.41
CA LEU A 417 -14.26 -4.06 -6.27
C LEU A 417 -15.50 -3.41 -5.64
N LEU A 418 -16.53 -3.12 -6.45
CA LEU A 418 -17.79 -2.53 -5.98
C LEU A 418 -18.86 -3.58 -5.64
N GLY A 419 -18.53 -4.88 -5.66
CA GLY A 419 -19.46 -5.98 -5.35
C GLY A 419 -20.59 -6.17 -6.35
N LYS A 420 -20.46 -5.66 -7.57
CA LYS A 420 -21.42 -5.84 -8.67
C LYS A 420 -21.18 -7.14 -9.42
N SER A 421 -19.99 -7.73 -9.28
CA SER A 421 -19.59 -8.99 -9.92
C SER A 421 -18.68 -9.77 -8.97
N ASN A 422 -18.74 -11.12 -9.06
CA ASN A 422 -17.72 -11.99 -8.43
C ASN A 422 -16.58 -12.33 -9.40
N GLN A 423 -16.54 -11.71 -10.58
CA GLN A 423 -15.47 -11.91 -11.54
C GLN A 423 -14.39 -10.85 -11.33
N GLY A 424 -13.29 -11.24 -10.68
CA GLY A 424 -12.07 -10.48 -10.59
C GLY A 424 -11.10 -10.84 -11.73
N ARG A 425 -9.81 -10.91 -11.44
CA ARG A 425 -8.79 -11.42 -12.35
C ARG A 425 -9.00 -12.90 -12.66
N GLU A 426 -8.72 -13.29 -13.90
CA GLU A 426 -8.64 -14.72 -14.24
C GLU A 426 -7.40 -15.36 -13.60
N SER A 427 -6.28 -14.66 -13.62
CA SER A 427 -5.01 -15.14 -13.09
C SER A 427 -4.13 -14.02 -12.55
N LEU A 428 -3.14 -14.38 -11.73
CA LEU A 428 -2.24 -13.43 -11.09
C LEU A 428 -0.85 -14.07 -10.91
N ILE A 429 0.21 -13.35 -11.32
CA ILE A 429 1.58 -13.67 -10.94
C ILE A 429 1.93 -12.89 -9.67
N LEU A 430 2.43 -13.61 -8.67
CA LEU A 430 2.90 -13.06 -7.40
C LEU A 430 4.41 -13.27 -7.31
N GLY A 431 5.13 -12.29 -6.78
CA GLY A 431 6.55 -12.46 -6.52
C GLY A 431 7.43 -11.32 -7.05
N GLN A 432 8.74 -11.59 -7.08
CA GLN A 432 9.75 -10.60 -7.45
C GLN A 432 11.05 -11.27 -7.89
N ASN A 433 11.88 -10.58 -8.68
CA ASN A 433 13.26 -11.00 -9.00
C ASN A 433 13.35 -12.46 -9.52
N GLY A 434 12.42 -12.87 -10.37
CA GLY A 434 12.37 -14.22 -10.93
C GLY A 434 11.87 -15.31 -9.98
N LEU A 435 11.44 -14.93 -8.76
CA LEU A 435 10.70 -15.81 -7.85
C LEU A 435 9.22 -15.56 -8.07
N THR A 436 8.48 -16.59 -8.48
CA THR A 436 7.09 -16.46 -8.90
C THR A 436 6.21 -17.53 -8.29
N THR A 437 4.99 -17.14 -7.98
CA THR A 437 3.83 -18.02 -7.77
C THR A 437 2.74 -17.58 -8.74
N TYR A 438 1.99 -18.54 -9.29
CA TYR A 438 0.88 -18.29 -10.20
C TYR A 438 -0.42 -18.73 -9.56
N ARG A 439 -1.41 -17.83 -9.58
CA ARG A 439 -2.77 -18.07 -9.08
C ARG A 439 -3.74 -18.07 -10.27
N LYS A 440 -4.54 -19.13 -10.39
CA LYS A 440 -5.64 -19.20 -11.37
C LYS A 440 -6.78 -20.04 -10.80
N GLY A 441 -7.97 -19.45 -10.66
CA GLY A 441 -9.07 -20.10 -9.97
C GLY A 441 -8.67 -20.55 -8.56
N ASN A 442 -8.86 -21.83 -8.25
CA ASN A 442 -8.45 -22.43 -6.97
C ASN A 442 -7.01 -22.95 -6.95
N TRP A 443 -6.24 -22.78 -8.01
CA TRP A 443 -4.91 -23.33 -8.12
C TRP A 443 -3.82 -22.32 -7.73
N ALA A 444 -2.84 -22.79 -6.95
CA ALA A 444 -1.59 -22.10 -6.71
C ALA A 444 -0.43 -22.94 -7.26
N PHE A 445 0.26 -22.41 -8.25
CA PHE A 445 1.40 -23.07 -8.91
C PHE A 445 2.70 -22.31 -8.60
N ILE A 446 3.69 -23.04 -8.09
CA ILE A 446 5.03 -22.51 -7.83
C ILE A 446 6.02 -23.25 -8.74
N PRO A 447 6.61 -22.57 -9.76
CA PRO A 447 7.66 -23.12 -10.59
C PRO A 447 8.91 -23.51 -9.78
N PRO A 448 9.84 -24.29 -10.35
CA PRO A 448 11.09 -24.65 -9.67
C PRO A 448 11.93 -23.42 -9.34
N HIS A 449 12.30 -23.28 -8.08
CA HIS A 449 13.18 -22.21 -7.62
C HIS A 449 14.33 -22.74 -6.78
N LYS A 450 15.56 -22.33 -7.11
CA LYS A 450 16.75 -22.64 -6.30
C LYS A 450 16.75 -21.81 -5.01
N GLY A 451 17.25 -22.37 -3.94
CA GLY A 451 17.45 -21.68 -2.67
C GLY A 451 17.03 -22.49 -1.45
N TRP A 452 17.09 -21.87 -0.31
CA TRP A 452 16.73 -22.50 0.95
C TRP A 452 15.22 -22.64 1.09
N LYS A 453 14.77 -23.79 1.60
CA LYS A 453 13.34 -24.04 1.89
C LYS A 453 12.82 -23.25 3.08
N LEU A 454 13.71 -22.93 4.02
CA LEU A 454 13.41 -22.16 5.24
C LEU A 454 14.30 -20.92 5.29
N ASN A 455 13.71 -19.74 5.46
CA ASN A 455 14.43 -18.54 5.86
C ASN A 455 14.60 -18.62 7.40
N LYS A 456 15.81 -18.98 7.84
CA LYS A 456 16.12 -19.20 9.25
C LYS A 456 16.07 -17.93 10.10
N GLN A 457 16.27 -16.75 9.49
CA GLN A 457 16.28 -15.48 10.23
C GLN A 457 14.88 -15.12 10.75
N VAL A 458 13.87 -15.41 9.96
CA VAL A 458 12.47 -15.10 10.27
C VAL A 458 11.64 -16.37 10.55
N ASN A 459 12.25 -17.54 10.50
CA ASN A 459 11.61 -18.84 10.67
C ASN A 459 10.39 -19.05 9.75
N ILE A 460 10.50 -18.70 8.47
CA ILE A 460 9.43 -18.81 7.48
C ILE A 460 9.85 -19.70 6.33
N GLU A 461 8.98 -20.65 5.94
CA GLU A 461 9.14 -21.47 4.74
C GLU A 461 9.06 -20.58 3.49
N THR A 462 10.06 -20.70 2.61
CA THR A 462 10.18 -19.82 1.45
C THR A 462 9.33 -20.22 0.25
N GLY A 463 8.85 -21.47 0.20
CA GLY A 463 8.19 -22.04 -0.97
C GLY A 463 9.17 -22.43 -2.10
N ARG A 464 10.48 -22.26 -1.91
CA ARG A 464 11.47 -22.65 -2.92
C ARG A 464 11.71 -24.16 -2.89
N ASP A 465 11.56 -24.79 -4.04
CA ASP A 465 11.89 -26.19 -4.27
C ASP A 465 12.46 -26.36 -5.69
N LYS A 466 13.29 -27.38 -5.90
CA LYS A 466 13.80 -27.76 -7.23
C LYS A 466 12.73 -28.41 -8.12
N ASN A 467 11.63 -28.86 -7.52
CA ASN A 467 10.49 -29.46 -8.19
C ASN A 467 9.35 -28.46 -8.30
N MET A 468 8.49 -28.67 -9.27
CA MET A 468 7.23 -27.94 -9.40
C MET A 468 6.29 -28.24 -8.23
N GLN A 469 5.52 -27.26 -7.79
CA GLN A 469 4.54 -27.41 -6.72
C GLN A 469 3.21 -26.88 -7.21
N LEU A 470 2.15 -27.67 -7.03
CA LEU A 470 0.77 -27.32 -7.36
C LEU A 470 -0.12 -27.66 -6.19
N PHE A 471 -0.98 -26.72 -5.81
CA PHE A 471 -1.90 -26.87 -4.70
C PHE A 471 -3.31 -26.48 -5.13
N ASP A 472 -4.30 -27.32 -4.75
CA ASP A 472 -5.72 -27.01 -4.86
C ASP A 472 -6.18 -26.33 -3.57
N LEU A 473 -6.33 -25.02 -3.59
CA LEU A 473 -6.67 -24.23 -2.41
C LEU A 473 -8.12 -24.39 -1.96
N SER A 474 -8.98 -24.99 -2.78
CA SER A 474 -10.35 -25.33 -2.37
C SER A 474 -10.37 -26.48 -1.37
N ALA A 475 -9.44 -27.41 -1.52
CA ALA A 475 -9.30 -28.60 -0.66
C ALA A 475 -8.16 -28.46 0.36
N ASP A 476 -7.12 -27.67 0.05
CA ASP A 476 -5.89 -27.54 0.82
C ASP A 476 -5.41 -26.08 0.90
N ARG A 477 -6.15 -25.27 1.61
CA ARG A 477 -5.82 -23.85 1.82
C ARG A 477 -4.45 -23.65 2.48
N GLY A 478 -4.00 -24.63 3.26
CA GLY A 478 -2.70 -24.65 3.94
C GLY A 478 -1.52 -25.08 3.06
N GLN A 479 -1.76 -25.44 1.79
CA GLN A 479 -0.73 -25.88 0.84
C GLN A 479 0.18 -27.01 1.38
N LEU A 480 -0.43 -28.00 2.02
CA LEU A 480 0.29 -29.12 2.64
C LEU A 480 0.55 -30.26 1.65
N LYS A 481 -0.35 -30.44 0.65
CA LYS A 481 -0.31 -31.55 -0.32
C LYS A 481 0.04 -31.02 -1.70
N ASN A 482 1.29 -31.25 -2.15
CA ASN A 482 1.69 -30.97 -3.53
C ASN A 482 1.12 -32.02 -4.48
N VAL A 483 0.23 -31.62 -5.40
CA VAL A 483 -0.43 -32.49 -6.40
C VAL A 483 0.11 -32.31 -7.82
N ALA A 484 1.26 -31.67 -7.99
CA ALA A 484 1.85 -31.38 -9.32
C ALA A 484 2.03 -32.63 -10.20
N LYS A 485 2.30 -33.79 -9.59
CA LYS A 485 2.47 -35.07 -10.33
C LYS A 485 1.16 -35.63 -10.85
N ASP A 486 0.05 -35.27 -10.20
CA ASP A 486 -1.27 -35.78 -10.52
C ASP A 486 -1.97 -34.94 -11.63
N HIS A 487 -1.41 -33.73 -11.94
CA HIS A 487 -1.95 -32.76 -12.88
C HIS A 487 -0.91 -32.20 -13.85
N PRO A 488 -0.23 -33.06 -14.68
CA PRO A 488 0.79 -32.60 -15.61
C PRO A 488 0.28 -31.60 -16.65
N GLU A 489 -0.99 -31.73 -17.06
CA GLU A 489 -1.67 -30.83 -18.01
C GLU A 489 -1.82 -29.40 -17.47
N LEU A 490 -2.10 -29.23 -16.16
CA LEU A 490 -2.14 -27.91 -15.53
C LEU A 490 -0.77 -27.30 -15.42
N ILE A 491 0.25 -28.12 -15.13
CA ILE A 491 1.65 -27.65 -15.06
C ILE A 491 2.12 -27.09 -16.40
N GLU A 492 1.82 -27.80 -17.52
CA GLU A 492 2.16 -27.34 -18.87
C GLU A 492 1.43 -26.03 -19.18
N THR A 493 0.10 -25.98 -18.95
CA THR A 493 -0.72 -24.82 -19.21
C THR A 493 -0.24 -23.60 -18.40
N PHE A 494 -0.06 -23.74 -17.09
CA PHE A 494 0.34 -22.61 -16.23
C PHE A 494 1.76 -22.13 -16.52
N SER A 495 2.66 -23.03 -16.89
CA SER A 495 4.01 -22.66 -17.31
C SER A 495 3.99 -21.80 -18.57
N ALA A 496 3.18 -22.18 -19.58
CA ALA A 496 3.01 -21.40 -20.82
C ALA A 496 2.35 -20.04 -20.57
N GLU A 497 1.34 -19.99 -19.70
CA GLU A 497 0.67 -18.74 -19.33
C GLU A 497 1.62 -17.76 -18.59
N ILE A 498 2.42 -18.25 -17.64
CA ILE A 498 3.46 -17.45 -16.98
C ILE A 498 4.42 -16.88 -18.02
N GLU A 499 4.91 -17.72 -18.94
CA GLU A 499 5.85 -17.29 -19.98
C GLU A 499 5.23 -16.21 -20.88
N ALA A 500 3.96 -16.36 -21.27
CA ALA A 500 3.25 -15.39 -22.08
C ALA A 500 3.10 -14.04 -21.35
N ILE A 501 2.76 -14.04 -20.05
CA ILE A 501 2.64 -12.81 -19.24
C ILE A 501 3.99 -12.13 -19.03
N VAL A 502 5.02 -12.91 -18.72
CA VAL A 502 6.37 -12.37 -18.47
C VAL A 502 6.98 -11.77 -19.74
N ASN A 503 6.74 -12.38 -20.90
CA ASN A 503 7.27 -11.93 -22.21
C ASN A 503 6.40 -10.84 -22.87
N LYS A 504 5.23 -10.52 -22.35
CA LYS A 504 4.41 -9.39 -22.81
C LYS A 504 5.21 -8.09 -22.58
N LYS A 505 5.52 -7.37 -23.69
CA LYS A 505 6.24 -6.08 -23.69
C LYS A 505 5.29 -4.92 -23.49
#